data_a3910d082e367b977c445939631c0469
#
_entry.id   a3910d082e367b977c445939631c0469
#
_cell.length_a   1.000
_cell.length_b   1.000
_cell.length_c   1.000
_cell.angle_alpha   90.00
_cell.angle_beta   90.00
_cell.angle_gamma   90.00
#
_symmetry.space_group_name_H-M   'P 1'
#
loop_
_entity.id
_entity.type
_entity.pdbx_description
1 polymer ?
#
loop_
_entity_poly.entity_id
_entity_poly.type
_entity_poly.pdbx_seq_one_letter_code
_entity_poly.pdbx_strand_id
1 'polypeptide(L)'
;IPRGIVIDGKKIEERSDLLKINGGIFTNQGQAIGELAKPDAKVLVVGNPANTNALIGRNSAKNDGQHWYAMTALDANRAKAQLAEKVGTDISNLKNMIIWGNHSPTMYPDPYNATIEGQSAADIIKDKSWIEEEYLPLVQQRGKAVIDARGASSAASAANAAIDTIKAVSKPTQDGDCFSAAIPSDGSYGIPEGLIFGFPLRTNEKGEVEIIQDIEINDFAQSK
;
A
#
# COMPACT_ATOMS: atom_id res chain seq x y z
N ILE A 1 9.02 14.77 3.68
CA ILE A 1 10.16 15.49 3.09
C ILE A 1 10.99 14.50 2.28
N PRO A 2 11.37 14.78 1.02
CA PRO A 2 12.19 13.91 0.20
C PRO A 2 13.67 13.91 0.65
N ARG A 3 14.43 12.88 0.23
CA ARG A 3 15.88 12.84 0.42
C ARG A 3 16.59 13.95 -0.37
N GLY A 4 17.73 14.38 0.12
CA GLY A 4 18.59 15.38 -0.54
C GLY A 4 18.16 16.82 -0.33
N ILE A 5 17.09 17.06 0.41
CA ILE A 5 16.69 18.41 0.82
C ILE A 5 17.68 18.97 1.85
N VAL A 6 17.92 20.27 1.80
CA VAL A 6 18.75 20.97 2.78
C VAL A 6 17.84 21.63 3.83
N ILE A 7 18.05 21.32 5.10
CA ILE A 7 17.35 21.92 6.24
C ILE A 7 18.40 22.43 7.20
N ASP A 8 18.32 23.70 7.58
CA ASP A 8 19.28 24.38 8.46
C ASP A 8 20.74 24.18 8.04
N GLY A 9 21.01 24.20 6.72
CA GLY A 9 22.32 24.02 6.13
C GLY A 9 22.84 22.57 6.07
N LYS A 10 22.09 21.60 6.59
CA LYS A 10 22.41 20.16 6.55
C LYS A 10 21.64 19.46 5.44
N LYS A 11 22.33 18.77 4.55
CA LYS A 11 21.70 17.90 3.54
C LYS A 11 21.19 16.63 4.21
N ILE A 12 19.90 16.34 4.03
CA ILE A 12 19.22 15.21 4.65
C ILE A 12 19.31 13.99 3.71
N GLU A 13 20.20 13.08 4.02
CA GLU A 13 20.45 11.87 3.22
C GLU A 13 20.17 10.58 4.01
N GLU A 14 20.37 10.60 5.32
CA GLU A 14 20.19 9.44 6.20
C GLU A 14 18.71 9.12 6.41
N ARG A 15 18.36 7.83 6.43
CA ARG A 15 16.99 7.37 6.74
C ARG A 15 16.53 7.81 8.12
N SER A 16 17.43 7.80 9.09
CA SER A 16 17.18 8.21 10.48
C SER A 16 16.81 9.69 10.58
N ASP A 17 17.49 10.57 9.85
CA ASP A 17 17.20 12.00 9.83
C ASP A 17 15.83 12.26 9.17
N LEU A 18 15.54 11.57 8.05
CA LEU A 18 14.23 11.66 7.40
C LEU A 18 13.11 11.17 8.32
N LEU A 19 13.33 10.08 9.03
CA LEU A 19 12.34 9.54 9.96
C LEU A 19 12.06 10.51 11.11
N LYS A 20 13.10 11.14 11.68
CA LYS A 20 12.94 12.14 12.75
C LYS A 20 12.11 13.35 12.29
N ILE A 21 12.44 13.88 11.11
CA ILE A 21 11.77 15.08 10.57
C ILE A 21 10.33 14.74 10.18
N ASN A 22 10.13 13.67 9.42
CA ASN A 22 8.79 13.23 9.03
C ASN A 22 7.97 12.82 10.26
N GLY A 23 8.57 12.14 11.23
CA GLY A 23 7.93 11.80 12.49
C GLY A 23 7.37 13.00 13.22
N GLY A 24 8.14 14.09 13.33
CA GLY A 24 7.66 15.34 13.92
C GLY A 24 6.48 15.96 13.15
N ILE A 25 6.53 15.96 11.82
CA ILE A 25 5.43 16.43 10.96
C ILE A 25 4.17 15.60 11.21
N PHE A 26 4.27 14.27 11.15
CA PHE A 26 3.11 13.39 11.31
C PHE A 26 2.59 13.35 12.76
N THR A 27 3.45 13.59 13.77
CA THR A 27 3.01 13.80 15.14
C THR A 27 2.09 15.02 15.25
N ASN A 28 2.53 16.17 14.72
CA ASN A 28 1.74 17.40 14.77
C ASN A 28 0.44 17.29 13.96
N GLN A 29 0.50 16.68 12.77
CA GLN A 29 -0.68 16.45 11.93
C GLN A 29 -1.65 15.46 12.61
N GLY A 30 -1.14 14.39 13.22
CA GLY A 30 -1.95 13.43 13.95
C GLY A 30 -2.69 14.07 15.12
N GLN A 31 -2.02 14.90 15.92
CA GLN A 31 -2.65 15.65 17.01
C GLN A 31 -3.77 16.55 16.49
N ALA A 32 -3.49 17.34 15.45
CA ALA A 32 -4.49 18.22 14.85
C ALA A 32 -5.70 17.46 14.28
N ILE A 33 -5.47 16.32 13.64
CA ILE A 33 -6.54 15.45 13.13
C ILE A 33 -7.36 14.88 14.29
N GLY A 34 -6.71 14.40 15.36
CA GLY A 34 -7.40 13.89 16.54
C GLY A 34 -8.25 14.91 17.26
N GLU A 35 -7.84 16.18 17.27
CA GLU A 35 -8.56 17.26 17.93
C GLU A 35 -9.67 17.88 17.08
N LEU A 36 -9.47 17.96 15.75
CA LEU A 36 -10.31 18.81 14.90
C LEU A 36 -11.11 18.03 13.83
N ALA A 37 -10.67 16.84 13.45
CA ALA A 37 -11.37 16.07 12.45
C ALA A 37 -12.58 15.36 13.04
N LYS A 38 -13.55 15.05 12.17
CA LYS A 38 -14.70 14.22 12.57
C LYS A 38 -14.24 12.84 13.06
N PRO A 39 -14.96 12.23 14.00
CA PRO A 39 -14.60 10.91 14.53
C PRO A 39 -14.48 9.81 13.47
N ASP A 40 -15.26 9.91 12.39
CA ASP A 40 -15.31 8.96 11.27
C ASP A 40 -14.42 9.37 10.08
N ALA A 41 -13.53 10.34 10.26
CA ALA A 41 -12.68 10.82 9.18
C ALA A 41 -11.74 9.71 8.67
N LYS A 42 -11.64 9.61 7.34
CA LYS A 42 -10.70 8.69 6.67
C LYS A 42 -9.41 9.45 6.32
N VAL A 43 -8.30 8.99 6.87
CA VAL A 43 -6.99 9.62 6.71
C VAL A 43 -6.11 8.75 5.83
N LEU A 44 -5.75 9.24 4.64
CA LEU A 44 -4.85 8.54 3.73
C LEU A 44 -3.44 9.14 3.78
N VAL A 45 -2.48 8.36 4.22
CA VAL A 45 -1.07 8.73 4.26
C VAL A 45 -0.37 8.26 2.97
N VAL A 46 0.19 9.23 2.23
CA VAL A 46 0.91 9.00 0.96
C VAL A 46 2.41 9.25 1.10
N GLY A 47 2.81 10.10 2.04
CA GLY A 47 4.21 10.47 2.27
C GLY A 47 5.03 9.33 2.87
N ASN A 48 6.23 9.09 2.30
CA ASN A 48 7.12 8.01 2.73
C ASN A 48 7.96 8.37 3.98
N PRO A 49 8.23 7.36 4.84
CA PRO A 49 7.74 5.97 4.80
C PRO A 49 6.26 5.88 5.23
N ALA A 50 5.38 5.51 4.28
CA ALA A 50 3.93 5.68 4.44
C ALA A 50 3.35 4.92 5.65
N ASN A 51 3.69 3.65 5.82
CA ASN A 51 3.20 2.85 6.94
C ASN A 51 3.67 3.41 8.30
N THR A 52 4.95 3.79 8.42
CA THR A 52 5.50 4.35 9.66
C THR A 52 4.87 5.71 9.96
N ASN A 53 4.70 6.55 8.95
CA ASN A 53 4.06 7.86 9.10
C ASN A 53 2.59 7.74 9.51
N ALA A 54 1.87 6.77 8.95
CA ALA A 54 0.49 6.46 9.35
C ALA A 54 0.43 5.99 10.81
N LEU A 55 1.36 5.12 11.23
CA LEU A 55 1.45 4.66 12.62
C LEU A 55 1.71 5.83 13.58
N ILE A 56 2.67 6.70 13.27
CA ILE A 56 2.98 7.89 14.08
C ILE A 56 1.77 8.83 14.16
N GLY A 57 1.15 9.14 13.01
CA GLY A 57 -0.02 10.00 12.95
C GLY A 57 -1.19 9.46 13.78
N ARG A 58 -1.53 8.18 13.59
CA ARG A 58 -2.59 7.49 14.33
C ARG A 58 -2.35 7.52 15.84
N ASN A 59 -1.15 7.15 16.29
CA ASN A 59 -0.82 7.13 17.71
C ASN A 59 -0.81 8.53 18.34
N SER A 60 -0.53 9.56 17.54
CA SER A 60 -0.51 10.95 17.99
C SER A 60 -1.91 11.58 18.03
N ALA A 61 -2.85 11.05 17.26
CA ALA A 61 -4.23 11.53 17.22
C ALA A 61 -4.97 11.33 18.56
N LYS A 62 -4.57 10.34 19.37
CA LYS A 62 -5.20 10.03 20.67
C LYS A 62 -6.72 9.83 20.60
N ASN A 63 -7.22 9.45 19.44
CA ASN A 63 -8.63 9.24 19.16
C ASN A 63 -8.76 8.02 18.23
N ASP A 64 -9.55 7.06 18.65
CA ASP A 64 -9.70 5.78 17.95
C ASP A 64 -10.80 5.81 16.86
N GLY A 65 -11.48 6.93 16.72
CA GLY A 65 -12.58 7.05 15.75
C GLY A 65 -12.16 7.24 14.30
N GLN A 66 -10.97 7.82 14.05
CA GLN A 66 -10.51 8.04 12.68
C GLN A 66 -9.94 6.75 12.06
N HIS A 67 -10.21 6.57 10.77
CA HIS A 67 -9.72 5.45 9.98
C HIS A 67 -8.42 5.83 9.26
N TRP A 68 -7.32 5.18 9.61
CA TRP A 68 -6.00 5.46 9.07
C TRP A 68 -5.57 4.44 8.02
N TYR A 69 -5.14 4.94 6.87
CA TYR A 69 -4.68 4.17 5.73
C TYR A 69 -3.30 4.65 5.29
N ALA A 70 -2.39 3.73 4.93
CA ALA A 70 -1.21 4.05 4.14
C ALA A 70 -1.39 3.51 2.72
N MET A 71 -1.03 4.33 1.73
CA MET A 71 -1.28 4.02 0.32
C MET A 71 -0.36 2.92 -0.20
N THR A 72 -0.94 1.80 -0.62
CA THR A 72 -0.27 0.72 -1.40
C THR A 72 -0.88 0.54 -2.80
N ALA A 73 -1.94 1.27 -3.14
CA ALA A 73 -2.61 1.17 -4.43
C ALA A 73 -1.70 1.50 -5.62
N LEU A 74 -0.69 2.36 -5.44
CA LEU A 74 0.30 2.61 -6.50
C LEU A 74 1.10 1.35 -6.84
N ASP A 75 1.44 0.55 -5.84
CA ASP A 75 2.15 -0.70 -6.03
C ASP A 75 1.23 -1.76 -6.63
N ALA A 76 -0.03 -1.81 -6.19
CA ALA A 76 -1.04 -2.69 -6.77
C ALA A 76 -1.28 -2.38 -8.26
N ASN A 77 -1.38 -1.09 -8.63
CA ASN A 77 -1.53 -0.68 -10.03
C ASN A 77 -0.31 -1.07 -10.89
N ARG A 78 0.90 -0.95 -10.33
CA ARG A 78 2.14 -1.39 -10.99
C ARG A 78 2.19 -2.91 -11.16
N ALA A 79 1.82 -3.64 -10.12
CA ALA A 79 1.75 -5.09 -10.13
C ALA A 79 0.75 -5.60 -11.17
N LYS A 80 -0.47 -5.06 -11.17
CA LYS A 80 -1.49 -5.36 -12.20
C LYS A 80 -0.97 -5.11 -13.61
N ALA A 81 -0.30 -3.97 -13.84
CA ALA A 81 0.24 -3.63 -15.16
C ALA A 81 1.26 -4.66 -15.66
N GLN A 82 2.15 -5.16 -14.77
CA GLN A 82 3.14 -6.17 -15.13
C GLN A 82 2.50 -7.53 -15.46
N LEU A 83 1.51 -7.95 -14.66
CA LEU A 83 0.78 -9.19 -14.94
C LEU A 83 -0.02 -9.10 -16.24
N ALA A 84 -0.70 -7.98 -16.46
CA ALA A 84 -1.45 -7.72 -17.69
C ALA A 84 -0.55 -7.76 -18.95
N GLU A 85 0.61 -7.12 -18.88
CA GLU A 85 1.61 -7.11 -19.95
C GLU A 85 2.14 -8.51 -20.24
N LYS A 86 2.49 -9.30 -19.21
CA LYS A 86 3.00 -10.68 -19.35
C LYS A 86 2.00 -11.60 -20.05
N VAL A 87 0.72 -11.44 -19.76
CA VAL A 87 -0.35 -12.30 -20.30
C VAL A 87 -0.93 -11.75 -21.62
N GLY A 88 -0.71 -10.47 -21.90
CA GLY A 88 -1.28 -9.80 -23.09
C GLY A 88 -2.77 -9.46 -22.94
N THR A 89 -3.21 -9.09 -21.73
CA THR A 89 -4.61 -8.71 -21.43
C THR A 89 -4.74 -7.26 -21.00
N ASP A 90 -5.96 -6.75 -20.91
CA ASP A 90 -6.22 -5.42 -20.35
C ASP A 90 -6.13 -5.45 -18.82
N ILE A 91 -5.59 -4.38 -18.23
CA ILE A 91 -5.44 -4.25 -16.78
C ILE A 91 -6.78 -4.31 -16.02
N SER A 92 -7.88 -3.94 -16.67
CA SER A 92 -9.23 -4.00 -16.10
C SER A 92 -9.72 -5.43 -15.84
N ASN A 93 -9.12 -6.42 -16.49
CA ASN A 93 -9.42 -7.84 -16.28
C ASN A 93 -8.75 -8.41 -15.02
N LEU A 94 -7.82 -7.65 -14.38
CA LEU A 94 -7.15 -8.10 -13.16
C LEU A 94 -7.91 -7.64 -11.92
N LYS A 95 -8.21 -8.60 -11.06
CA LYS A 95 -8.84 -8.42 -9.76
C LYS A 95 -7.96 -9.01 -8.65
N ASN A 96 -8.34 -8.78 -7.41
CA ASN A 96 -7.72 -9.36 -6.22
C ASN A 96 -6.21 -9.14 -6.11
N MET A 97 -5.70 -7.99 -6.59
CA MET A 97 -4.28 -7.66 -6.42
C MET A 97 -4.02 -7.20 -4.99
N ILE A 98 -3.28 -8.01 -4.26
CA ILE A 98 -2.92 -7.78 -2.86
C ILE A 98 -1.46 -7.34 -2.79
N ILE A 99 -1.20 -6.28 -2.04
CA ILE A 99 0.14 -5.87 -1.63
C ILE A 99 0.26 -6.12 -0.14
N TRP A 100 0.95 -7.17 0.23
CA TRP A 100 1.20 -7.50 1.62
C TRP A 100 2.35 -6.65 2.18
N GLY A 101 2.25 -6.25 3.43
CA GLY A 101 3.34 -5.61 4.16
C GLY A 101 3.43 -4.10 4.03
N ASN A 102 4.65 -3.61 3.90
CA ASN A 102 4.96 -2.19 3.86
C ASN A 102 5.05 -1.67 2.42
N HIS A 103 4.70 -0.39 2.21
CA HIS A 103 5.09 0.33 1.00
C HIS A 103 6.62 0.55 0.98
N SER A 104 7.37 -0.49 0.63
CA SER A 104 8.83 -0.53 0.60
C SER A 104 9.32 -1.65 -0.34
N PRO A 105 10.63 -1.77 -0.63
CA PRO A 105 11.15 -2.90 -1.40
C PRO A 105 10.94 -4.28 -0.76
N THR A 106 10.41 -4.35 0.47
CA THR A 106 10.08 -5.61 1.15
C THR A 106 8.60 -5.99 1.02
N MET A 107 7.79 -5.21 0.30
CA MET A 107 6.40 -5.57 0.02
C MET A 107 6.30 -6.84 -0.81
N TYR A 108 5.22 -7.58 -0.63
CA TYR A 108 4.91 -8.73 -1.46
C TYR A 108 3.67 -8.47 -2.33
N PRO A 109 3.82 -8.15 -3.62
CA PRO A 109 2.72 -8.10 -4.57
C PRO A 109 2.32 -9.50 -5.00
N ASP A 110 1.17 -9.97 -4.56
CA ASP A 110 0.75 -11.36 -4.61
C ASP A 110 0.15 -11.77 -5.98
N PRO A 111 0.87 -12.51 -6.83
CA PRO A 111 0.37 -12.95 -8.13
C PRO A 111 -0.48 -14.22 -8.04
N TYR A 112 -0.42 -14.95 -6.90
CA TYR A 112 -1.12 -16.21 -6.73
C TYR A 112 -2.60 -16.01 -6.40
N ASN A 113 -2.90 -14.96 -5.63
CA ASN A 113 -4.27 -14.56 -5.31
C ASN A 113 -4.84 -13.53 -6.31
N ALA A 114 -3.99 -12.84 -7.07
CA ALA A 114 -4.46 -12.01 -8.18
C ALA A 114 -5.15 -12.87 -9.24
N THR A 115 -6.28 -12.40 -9.77
CA THR A 115 -7.04 -13.13 -10.78
C THR A 115 -7.16 -12.37 -12.08
N ILE A 116 -7.18 -13.10 -13.19
CA ILE A 116 -7.45 -12.64 -14.54
C ILE A 116 -8.67 -13.42 -15.02
N GLU A 117 -9.78 -12.73 -15.25
CA GLU A 117 -11.06 -13.35 -15.63
C GLU A 117 -11.48 -14.51 -14.70
N GLY A 118 -11.16 -14.36 -13.39
CA GLY A 118 -11.52 -15.33 -12.35
C GLY A 118 -10.55 -16.51 -12.17
N GLN A 119 -9.47 -16.58 -12.94
CA GLN A 119 -8.41 -17.59 -12.79
C GLN A 119 -7.17 -16.97 -12.16
N SER A 120 -6.42 -17.73 -11.35
CA SER A 120 -5.16 -17.25 -10.76
C SER A 120 -4.20 -16.75 -11.86
N ALA A 121 -3.66 -15.54 -11.67
CA ALA A 121 -2.68 -14.99 -12.60
C ALA A 121 -1.43 -15.86 -12.70
N ALA A 122 -0.97 -16.43 -11.59
CA ALA A 122 0.17 -17.35 -11.57
C ALA A 122 -0.11 -18.64 -12.37
N ASP A 123 -1.33 -19.18 -12.30
CA ASP A 123 -1.73 -20.37 -13.06
C ASP A 123 -1.85 -20.12 -14.56
N ILE A 124 -2.19 -18.90 -14.96
CA ILE A 124 -2.21 -18.50 -16.37
C ILE A 124 -0.79 -18.32 -16.89
N ILE A 125 0.06 -17.63 -16.12
CA ILE A 125 1.44 -17.33 -16.50
C ILE A 125 2.30 -18.58 -16.59
N LYS A 126 2.17 -19.53 -15.65
CA LYS A 126 2.90 -20.81 -15.56
C LYS A 126 4.43 -20.69 -15.65
N ASP A 127 4.95 -19.52 -15.28
CA ASP A 127 6.38 -19.20 -15.33
C ASP A 127 6.81 -18.74 -13.92
N LYS A 128 7.09 -19.72 -13.06
CA LYS A 128 7.48 -19.49 -11.68
C LYS A 128 8.77 -18.67 -11.57
N SER A 129 9.73 -18.94 -12.45
CA SER A 129 11.01 -18.21 -12.47
C SER A 129 10.77 -16.73 -12.78
N TRP A 130 9.95 -16.41 -13.78
CA TRP A 130 9.58 -15.04 -14.07
C TRP A 130 8.89 -14.34 -12.89
N ILE A 131 7.96 -15.03 -12.20
CA ILE A 131 7.27 -14.48 -11.03
C ILE A 131 8.28 -14.12 -9.94
N GLU A 132 9.19 -15.02 -9.60
CA GLU A 132 10.10 -14.87 -8.47
C GLU A 132 11.30 -13.98 -8.75
N GLU A 133 11.85 -14.05 -9.97
CA GLU A 133 13.13 -13.44 -10.33
C GLU A 133 12.98 -12.12 -11.11
N GLU A 134 11.84 -11.91 -11.78
CA GLU A 134 11.59 -10.71 -12.57
C GLU A 134 10.44 -9.86 -12.02
N TYR A 135 9.23 -10.42 -11.93
CA TYR A 135 8.04 -9.68 -11.53
C TYR A 135 8.16 -9.05 -10.14
N LEU A 136 8.53 -9.82 -9.13
CA LEU A 136 8.63 -9.29 -7.76
C LEU A 136 9.66 -8.17 -7.66
N PRO A 137 10.92 -8.34 -8.10
CA PRO A 137 11.90 -7.25 -8.08
C PRO A 137 11.49 -6.03 -8.90
N LEU A 138 10.85 -6.24 -10.06
CA LEU A 138 10.39 -5.16 -10.92
C LEU A 138 9.35 -4.27 -10.23
N VAL A 139 8.37 -4.88 -9.55
CA VAL A 139 7.36 -4.13 -8.79
C VAL A 139 7.98 -3.47 -7.57
N GLN A 140 8.75 -4.20 -6.78
CA GLN A 140 9.39 -3.72 -5.54
C GLN A 140 10.34 -2.54 -5.78
N GLN A 141 11.07 -2.53 -6.90
CA GLN A 141 12.05 -1.50 -7.23
C GLN A 141 11.52 -0.41 -8.17
N ARG A 142 10.26 -0.50 -8.61
CA ARG A 142 9.70 0.44 -9.59
C ARG A 142 9.79 1.89 -9.17
N GLY A 143 9.59 2.18 -7.88
CA GLY A 143 9.73 3.53 -7.33
C GLY A 143 11.12 4.11 -7.52
N LYS A 144 12.16 3.31 -7.26
CA LYS A 144 13.56 3.70 -7.49
C LYS A 144 13.85 3.90 -8.97
N ALA A 145 13.42 2.97 -9.84
CA ALA A 145 13.62 3.08 -11.28
C ALA A 145 13.00 4.37 -11.86
N VAL A 146 11.82 4.77 -11.39
CA VAL A 146 11.19 6.04 -11.79
C VAL A 146 12.01 7.24 -11.35
N ILE A 147 12.55 7.25 -10.13
CA ILE A 147 13.40 8.34 -9.62
C ILE A 147 14.69 8.42 -10.43
N ASP A 148 15.35 7.28 -10.70
CA ASP A 148 16.59 7.21 -11.46
C ASP A 148 16.41 7.73 -12.91
N ALA A 149 15.29 7.40 -13.54
CA ALA A 149 15.00 7.82 -14.91
C ALA A 149 14.52 9.28 -15.03
N ARG A 150 13.84 9.79 -14.02
CA ARG A 150 13.11 11.06 -14.10
C ARG A 150 13.71 12.17 -13.24
N GLY A 151 14.61 11.83 -12.31
CA GLY A 151 15.12 12.76 -11.29
C GLY A 151 14.12 13.16 -10.21
N ALA A 152 12.90 12.60 -10.22
CA ALA A 152 11.84 12.91 -9.27
C ALA A 152 10.92 11.69 -9.05
N SER A 153 10.24 11.66 -7.90
CA SER A 153 9.23 10.65 -7.58
C SER A 153 8.06 10.66 -8.56
N SER A 154 7.31 9.55 -8.59
CA SER A 154 6.02 9.48 -9.28
C SER A 154 5.09 10.60 -8.80
N ALA A 155 4.37 11.23 -9.71
CA ALA A 155 3.42 12.30 -9.40
C ALA A 155 1.99 11.91 -9.86
N ALA A 156 1.70 11.95 -11.17
CA ALA A 156 0.36 11.66 -11.68
C ALA A 156 -0.15 10.25 -11.32
N SER A 157 0.72 9.23 -11.44
CA SER A 157 0.35 7.85 -11.05
C SER A 157 0.11 7.70 -9.55
N ALA A 158 0.84 8.46 -8.71
CA ALA A 158 0.59 8.49 -7.28
C ALA A 158 -0.73 9.21 -6.95
N ALA A 159 -1.03 10.32 -7.64
CA ALA A 159 -2.30 11.02 -7.49
C ALA A 159 -3.49 10.14 -7.90
N ASN A 160 -3.37 9.41 -9.04
CA ASN A 160 -4.39 8.46 -9.46
C ASN A 160 -4.59 7.35 -8.41
N ALA A 161 -3.52 6.76 -7.90
CA ALA A 161 -3.59 5.73 -6.86
C ALA A 161 -4.23 6.24 -5.55
N ALA A 162 -3.99 7.50 -5.18
CA ALA A 162 -4.65 8.11 -4.04
C ALA A 162 -6.17 8.26 -4.27
N ILE A 163 -6.59 8.68 -5.47
CA ILE A 163 -8.00 8.75 -5.86
C ILE A 163 -8.63 7.36 -5.84
N ASP A 164 -7.95 6.35 -6.38
CA ASP A 164 -8.44 4.96 -6.37
C ASP A 164 -8.60 4.44 -4.94
N THR A 165 -7.63 4.72 -4.05
CA THR A 165 -7.74 4.35 -2.64
C THR A 165 -8.94 5.01 -1.96
N ILE A 166 -9.13 6.33 -2.15
CA ILE A 166 -10.27 7.05 -1.55
C ILE A 166 -11.60 6.51 -2.08
N LYS A 167 -11.69 6.19 -3.37
CA LYS A 167 -12.89 5.54 -3.94
C LYS A 167 -13.13 4.17 -3.29
N ALA A 168 -12.07 3.35 -3.18
CA ALA A 168 -12.17 2.00 -2.64
C ALA A 168 -12.61 1.99 -1.16
N VAL A 169 -12.08 2.88 -0.33
CA VAL A 169 -12.47 2.96 1.10
C VAL A 169 -13.82 3.66 1.32
N SER A 170 -14.44 4.24 0.28
CA SER A 170 -15.67 5.02 0.40
C SER A 170 -16.88 4.39 -0.31
N LYS A 171 -16.67 3.36 -1.12
CA LYS A 171 -17.73 2.68 -1.89
C LYS A 171 -17.61 1.18 -1.69
N PRO A 172 -18.74 0.46 -1.68
CA PRO A 172 -18.73 -0.99 -1.62
C PRO A 172 -17.83 -1.60 -2.69
N THR A 173 -17.01 -2.57 -2.27
CA THR A 173 -16.16 -3.33 -3.18
C THR A 173 -17.02 -4.28 -3.99
N GLN A 174 -16.75 -4.41 -5.28
CA GLN A 174 -17.47 -5.36 -6.14
C GLN A 174 -17.28 -6.80 -5.65
N ASP A 175 -18.31 -7.61 -5.81
CA ASP A 175 -18.27 -9.02 -5.45
C ASP A 175 -17.11 -9.73 -6.14
N GLY A 176 -16.40 -10.54 -5.37
CA GLY A 176 -15.26 -11.31 -5.85
C GLY A 176 -14.01 -10.48 -6.13
N ASP A 177 -13.94 -9.23 -5.65
CA ASP A 177 -12.74 -8.38 -5.74
C ASP A 177 -12.28 -7.91 -4.36
N CYS A 178 -11.06 -7.40 -4.31
CA CYS A 178 -10.49 -6.72 -3.16
C CYS A 178 -9.66 -5.51 -3.62
N PHE A 179 -9.31 -4.67 -2.66
CA PHE A 179 -8.32 -3.62 -2.87
C PHE A 179 -7.22 -3.71 -1.82
N SER A 180 -6.07 -3.09 -2.12
CA SER A 180 -4.93 -3.02 -1.22
C SER A 180 -4.78 -1.64 -0.60
N ALA A 181 -4.72 -1.58 0.71
CA ALA A 181 -4.18 -0.47 1.48
C ALA A 181 -3.55 -1.02 2.77
N ALA A 182 -2.66 -0.27 3.39
CA ALA A 182 -2.16 -0.66 4.70
C ALA A 182 -3.00 0.01 5.79
N ILE A 183 -3.46 -0.80 6.75
CA ILE A 183 -4.30 -0.39 7.88
C ILE A 183 -3.72 -0.91 9.20
N PRO A 184 -4.19 -0.42 10.35
CA PRO A 184 -3.85 -1.04 11.63
C PRO A 184 -4.26 -2.50 11.65
N SER A 185 -3.32 -3.38 11.96
CA SER A 185 -3.60 -4.81 12.13
C SER A 185 -4.52 -5.04 13.35
N ASP A 186 -5.44 -5.95 13.20
CA ASP A 186 -6.31 -6.51 14.23
C ASP A 186 -5.86 -7.91 14.70
N GLY A 187 -4.64 -8.33 14.34
CA GLY A 187 -4.12 -9.67 14.59
C GLY A 187 -4.33 -10.63 13.41
N SER A 188 -5.07 -10.25 12.38
CA SER A 188 -5.28 -11.06 11.18
C SER A 188 -3.96 -11.49 10.57
N TYR A 189 -3.93 -12.70 10.03
CA TYR A 189 -2.75 -13.32 9.41
C TYR A 189 -1.53 -13.42 10.35
N GLY A 190 -1.73 -13.36 11.68
CA GLY A 190 -0.65 -13.40 12.67
C GLY A 190 0.20 -12.13 12.74
N ILE A 191 -0.22 -11.05 12.09
CA ILE A 191 0.46 -9.76 12.15
C ILE A 191 0.12 -9.08 13.49
N PRO A 192 1.13 -8.66 14.28
CA PRO A 192 0.88 -8.03 15.58
C PRO A 192 -0.09 -6.84 15.50
N GLU A 193 -1.03 -6.78 16.45
CA GLU A 193 -2.03 -5.73 16.51
C GLU A 193 -1.42 -4.33 16.53
N GLY A 194 -2.07 -3.40 15.87
CA GLY A 194 -1.70 -2.00 15.82
C GLY A 194 -0.58 -1.64 14.84
N LEU A 195 0.14 -2.61 14.28
CA LEU A 195 1.06 -2.34 13.18
C LEU A 195 0.28 -1.92 11.92
N ILE A 196 0.80 -0.93 11.19
CA ILE A 196 0.24 -0.57 9.89
C ILE A 196 0.80 -1.51 8.83
N PHE A 197 -0.04 -2.39 8.31
CA PHE A 197 0.35 -3.46 7.39
C PHE A 197 -0.61 -3.54 6.20
N GLY A 198 -0.10 -3.87 5.02
CA GLY A 198 -0.89 -4.05 3.80
C GLY A 198 -1.66 -5.37 3.83
N PHE A 199 -2.97 -5.28 3.66
CA PHE A 199 -3.90 -6.41 3.69
C PHE A 199 -4.80 -6.43 2.45
N PRO A 200 -5.41 -7.57 2.12
CA PRO A 200 -6.57 -7.63 1.24
C PRO A 200 -7.77 -7.03 1.95
N LEU A 201 -8.34 -5.99 1.37
CA LEU A 201 -9.44 -5.23 1.98
C LEU A 201 -10.67 -5.25 1.10
N ARG A 202 -11.83 -5.15 1.73
CA ARG A 202 -13.08 -4.79 1.08
C ARG A 202 -13.82 -3.72 1.87
N THR A 203 -14.62 -2.94 1.19
CA THR A 203 -15.59 -2.03 1.81
C THR A 203 -16.97 -2.65 1.67
N ASN A 204 -17.67 -2.82 2.77
CA ASN A 204 -19.02 -3.39 2.79
C ASN A 204 -20.08 -2.35 2.39
N GLU A 205 -21.36 -2.78 2.29
CA GLU A 205 -22.49 -1.92 1.93
C GLU A 205 -22.75 -0.78 2.94
N LYS A 206 -22.21 -0.89 4.15
CA LYS A 206 -22.31 0.17 5.18
C LYS A 206 -21.19 1.19 5.08
N GLY A 207 -20.20 0.98 4.18
CA GLY A 207 -19.02 1.83 4.02
C GLY A 207 -17.90 1.53 5.04
N GLU A 208 -17.96 0.40 5.72
CA GLU A 208 -16.93 -0.09 6.64
C GLU A 208 -15.88 -0.88 5.88
N VAL A 209 -14.60 -0.64 6.16
CA VAL A 209 -13.48 -1.36 5.56
C VAL A 209 -13.12 -2.56 6.44
N GLU A 210 -13.05 -3.72 5.84
CA GLU A 210 -12.78 -5.00 6.50
C GLU A 210 -11.56 -5.69 5.88
N ILE A 211 -10.77 -6.39 6.70
CA ILE A 211 -9.74 -7.31 6.23
C ILE A 211 -10.44 -8.58 5.76
N ILE A 212 -10.22 -8.96 4.51
CA ILE A 212 -10.69 -10.24 3.99
C ILE A 212 -9.91 -11.35 4.68
N GLN A 213 -10.61 -12.29 5.27
CA GLN A 213 -10.03 -13.45 5.94
C GLN A 213 -9.88 -14.63 4.97
N ASP A 214 -9.13 -15.66 5.39
CA ASP A 214 -9.02 -16.95 4.70
C ASP A 214 -8.39 -16.88 3.29
N ILE A 215 -7.65 -15.81 2.98
CA ILE A 215 -6.78 -15.79 1.79
C ILE A 215 -5.66 -16.78 2.00
N GLU A 216 -5.50 -17.72 1.06
CA GLU A 216 -4.44 -18.70 1.11
C GLU A 216 -3.07 -18.04 0.91
N ILE A 217 -2.19 -18.27 1.87
CA ILE A 217 -0.79 -17.83 1.81
C ILE A 217 0.05 -19.08 1.60
N ASN A 218 0.52 -19.29 0.37
CA ASN A 218 1.38 -20.43 0.05
C ASN A 218 2.78 -20.28 0.68
N ASP A 219 3.56 -21.38 0.69
CA ASP A 219 4.90 -21.41 1.31
C ASP A 219 5.84 -20.34 0.76
N PHE A 220 5.73 -20.01 -0.52
CA PHE A 220 6.53 -18.94 -1.12
C PHE A 220 6.14 -17.57 -0.57
N ALA A 221 4.86 -17.25 -0.56
CA ALA A 221 4.34 -16.00 0.01
C ALA A 221 4.71 -15.87 1.51
N GLN A 222 4.59 -16.97 2.26
CA GLN A 222 4.96 -17.00 3.67
C GLN A 222 6.45 -16.73 3.92
N SER A 223 7.32 -17.02 2.94
CA SER A 223 8.77 -16.80 3.02
C SER A 223 9.17 -15.33 2.74
N LYS A 224 8.24 -14.48 2.29
CA LYS A 224 8.49 -13.08 1.90
C LYS A 224 8.03 -12.10 2.96
#